data_2f1a9c0a4f23eab7afd4f447f808659f
#
_entry.id   2f1a9c0a4f23eab7afd4f447f808659f
#
_cell.length_a   1.000
_cell.length_b   1.000
_cell.length_c   1.000
_cell.angle_alpha   90.00
_cell.angle_beta   90.00
_cell.angle_gamma   90.00
#
_symmetry.space_group_name_H-M   'P 1'
#
loop_
_entity.id
_entity.type
_entity.pdbx_description
1 polymer ?
#
loop_
_entity_poly.entity_id
_entity_poly.type
_entity_poly.pdbx_seq_one_letter_code
_entity_poly.pdbx_strand_id
1 'polypeptide(L)'
;MADYFYGITDKGKRREKNEDTFFAREIMNRRFIVACVIDGVGGYPGGDIAAAIARSVMLKHLETISDDVVENLQQAIIAANAAINQQKKSDDKNERMACVLTCAVADVQNNKCWYAHVGDTRIYLLRDHSLIKISSDHSAVGFLEESGRLSEEEAMRHPRRNEINKALGFEEDIAKTADFIETGESPFLSGDLLLLCSDGLTDMISSASIVSVLATSKSLPEKGKALVDAANDAGGNDNITAVLVVNNKRPKQKPAPVPVERKKDIITAAPVTDEVLTAKDTTGTKKNSRSRILLPALVFIGMLVVAATIIFKKNTRPTPKYILPAQDVQKKNEQLTQLLLHINDSTKIYGLNANENVLEITAAIVISKDSFYLRGNGATIIADSLYKGAALVINSSAKHIVLDSMVFKNFDVGMIVQKSNIILKNIRFINCRVPVQYSLSFPDSVVSGRWKDSVFINNSNLK
;
A
#
# COMPACT_ATOMS: atom_id res chain seq x y z
N MET A 1 26.80 15.41 -12.54
CA MET A 1 26.46 14.24 -11.70
C MET A 1 25.05 13.83 -12.02
N ALA A 2 24.73 12.56 -11.93
CA ALA A 2 23.42 12.07 -12.36
C ALA A 2 22.31 12.70 -11.49
N ASP A 3 21.41 13.45 -12.13
CA ASP A 3 20.29 14.11 -11.45
C ASP A 3 19.14 13.14 -11.10
N TYR A 4 19.37 11.83 -11.25
CA TYR A 4 18.33 10.79 -11.18
C TYR A 4 18.43 9.90 -9.95
N PHE A 5 19.59 9.81 -9.33
CA PHE A 5 19.79 8.98 -8.13
C PHE A 5 20.91 9.55 -7.24
N TYR A 6 20.83 9.20 -5.97
CA TYR A 6 21.87 9.53 -4.98
C TYR A 6 21.81 8.48 -3.85
N GLY A 7 22.99 8.11 -3.36
CA GLY A 7 23.10 7.20 -2.21
C GLY A 7 24.06 7.77 -1.17
N ILE A 8 23.77 7.50 0.09
CA ILE A 8 24.56 7.92 1.24
C ILE A 8 24.47 6.83 2.32
N THR A 9 25.59 6.62 3.00
CA THR A 9 25.65 5.77 4.20
C THR A 9 26.43 6.47 5.28
N ASP A 10 26.05 6.27 6.52
CA ASP A 10 26.70 6.81 7.73
C ASP A 10 26.79 5.73 8.79
N LYS A 11 27.85 5.74 9.57
CA LYS A 11 28.08 4.75 10.63
C LYS A 11 27.04 4.85 11.78
N GLY A 12 26.39 6.00 11.90
CA GLY A 12 25.61 6.32 13.08
C GLY A 12 26.48 6.78 14.25
N LYS A 13 25.82 7.04 15.38
CA LYS A 13 26.51 7.57 16.59
C LYS A 13 26.94 6.47 17.58
N ARG A 14 26.41 5.26 17.45
CA ARG A 14 26.60 4.16 18.44
C ARG A 14 27.44 3.01 17.94
N ARG A 15 27.44 2.74 16.65
CA ARG A 15 28.20 1.64 16.08
C ARG A 15 29.67 2.02 15.89
N GLU A 16 30.56 1.07 16.06
CA GLU A 16 32.00 1.25 15.82
C GLU A 16 32.35 1.15 14.34
N LYS A 17 31.67 0.25 13.63
CA LYS A 17 31.84 0.01 12.20
C LYS A 17 30.57 0.34 11.42
N ASN A 18 30.71 0.57 10.14
CA ASN A 18 29.61 0.59 9.20
C ASN A 18 29.58 -0.75 8.46
N GLU A 19 28.55 -1.57 8.73
CA GLU A 19 28.32 -2.86 8.10
C GLU A 19 27.33 -2.73 6.92
N ASP A 20 26.72 -1.56 6.76
CA ASP A 20 25.92 -1.23 5.60
C ASP A 20 26.76 -0.95 4.36
N THR A 21 26.21 -1.26 3.21
CA THR A 21 26.72 -0.79 1.93
C THR A 21 25.57 -0.57 0.95
N PHE A 22 25.83 0.14 -0.13
CA PHE A 22 24.84 0.37 -1.18
C PHE A 22 25.51 0.49 -2.55
N PHE A 23 24.69 0.46 -3.59
CA PHE A 23 25.06 0.95 -4.90
C PHE A 23 23.85 1.56 -5.61
N ALA A 24 24.13 2.55 -6.46
CA ALA A 24 23.17 3.10 -7.40
C ALA A 24 23.89 3.50 -8.69
N ARG A 25 23.40 3.03 -9.82
CA ARG A 25 24.01 3.34 -11.11
C ARG A 25 23.06 3.15 -12.28
N GLU A 26 23.35 3.82 -13.37
CA GLU A 26 22.77 3.56 -14.69
C GLU A 26 23.41 2.34 -15.33
N ILE A 27 22.61 1.50 -15.96
CA ILE A 27 23.04 0.33 -16.74
C ILE A 27 22.42 0.34 -18.13
N MET A 28 22.95 -0.52 -19.05
CA MET A 28 22.42 -0.73 -20.40
C MET A 28 22.17 0.60 -21.13
N ASN A 29 23.22 1.40 -21.30
CA ASN A 29 23.17 2.70 -21.97
C ASN A 29 22.11 3.64 -21.37
N ARG A 30 21.99 3.66 -20.05
CA ARG A 30 21.04 4.49 -19.28
C ARG A 30 19.57 4.11 -19.45
N ARG A 31 19.30 2.90 -19.91
CA ARG A 31 17.93 2.40 -19.99
C ARG A 31 17.34 2.18 -18.60
N PHE A 32 18.15 1.65 -17.68
CA PHE A 32 17.73 1.34 -16.32
C PHE A 32 18.62 2.04 -15.29
N ILE A 33 18.02 2.36 -14.15
CA ILE A 33 18.73 2.73 -12.92
C ILE A 33 18.58 1.54 -11.96
N VAL A 34 19.72 0.98 -11.53
CA VAL A 34 19.72 -0.06 -10.48
C VAL A 34 20.19 0.57 -9.19
N ALA A 35 19.42 0.35 -8.12
CA ALA A 35 19.71 0.82 -6.77
C ALA A 35 19.56 -0.32 -5.78
N CYS A 36 20.47 -0.42 -4.81
CA CYS A 36 20.43 -1.45 -3.79
C CYS A 36 20.97 -0.91 -2.48
N VAL A 37 20.29 -1.27 -1.38
CA VAL A 37 20.79 -1.13 0.00
C VAL A 37 21.02 -2.53 0.54
N ILE A 38 22.14 -2.73 1.20
CA ILE A 38 22.58 -4.00 1.78
C ILE A 38 23.06 -3.70 3.19
N ASP A 39 22.45 -4.36 4.15
CA ASP A 39 22.72 -4.21 5.58
C ASP A 39 23.33 -5.51 6.12
N GLY A 40 24.52 -5.41 6.69
CA GLY A 40 25.21 -6.53 7.30
C GLY A 40 24.61 -6.85 8.65
N VAL A 41 24.15 -8.09 8.85
CA VAL A 41 23.52 -8.51 10.11
C VAL A 41 24.49 -8.33 11.27
N GLY A 42 24.20 -7.35 12.12
CA GLY A 42 24.99 -7.03 13.30
C GLY A 42 24.86 -8.06 14.43
N GLY A 43 25.73 -7.92 15.44
CA GLY A 43 25.78 -8.83 16.59
C GLY A 43 26.61 -10.10 16.38
N TYR A 44 27.06 -10.37 15.15
CA TYR A 44 27.98 -11.43 14.77
C TYR A 44 29.14 -10.86 13.94
N PRO A 45 30.34 -11.46 13.97
CA PRO A 45 31.43 -11.06 13.09
C PRO A 45 31.07 -11.30 11.60
N GLY A 46 31.47 -10.38 10.71
CA GLY A 46 31.42 -10.59 9.28
C GLY A 46 30.21 -10.01 8.57
N GLY A 47 29.36 -9.19 9.21
CA GLY A 47 28.26 -8.49 8.54
C GLY A 47 28.76 -7.60 7.40
N ASP A 48 29.83 -6.85 7.63
CA ASP A 48 30.52 -6.03 6.63
C ASP A 48 31.06 -6.86 5.44
N ILE A 49 31.57 -8.07 5.72
CA ILE A 49 32.08 -8.98 4.68
C ILE A 49 30.92 -9.54 3.85
N ALA A 50 29.83 -9.98 4.49
CA ALA A 50 28.65 -10.48 3.80
C ALA A 50 28.04 -9.40 2.91
N ALA A 51 27.91 -8.18 3.41
CA ALA A 51 27.38 -7.03 2.65
C ALA A 51 28.31 -6.70 1.45
N ALA A 52 29.63 -6.73 1.62
CA ALA A 52 30.58 -6.49 0.54
C ALA A 52 30.53 -7.57 -0.55
N ILE A 53 30.42 -8.86 -0.17
CA ILE A 53 30.25 -9.98 -1.09
C ILE A 53 28.95 -9.81 -1.87
N ALA A 54 27.83 -9.60 -1.18
CA ALA A 54 26.54 -9.41 -1.82
C ALA A 54 26.57 -8.25 -2.81
N ARG A 55 27.14 -7.09 -2.42
CA ARG A 55 27.32 -5.94 -3.29
C ARG A 55 28.09 -6.27 -4.57
N SER A 56 29.21 -6.97 -4.44
CA SER A 56 30.08 -7.32 -5.57
C SER A 56 29.34 -8.25 -6.55
N VAL A 57 28.68 -9.28 -6.04
CA VAL A 57 27.96 -10.27 -6.84
C VAL A 57 26.74 -9.63 -7.52
N MET A 58 25.94 -8.88 -6.77
CA MET A 58 24.76 -8.17 -7.32
C MET A 58 25.15 -7.20 -8.44
N LEU A 59 26.21 -6.40 -8.23
CA LEU A 59 26.73 -5.49 -9.26
C LEU A 59 27.12 -6.21 -10.54
N LYS A 60 27.80 -7.36 -10.43
CA LYS A 60 28.25 -8.14 -11.58
C LYS A 60 27.07 -8.76 -12.34
N HIS A 61 26.09 -9.35 -11.61
CA HIS A 61 24.93 -9.98 -12.23
C HIS A 61 23.98 -8.97 -12.89
N LEU A 62 23.89 -7.76 -12.35
CA LEU A 62 22.99 -6.72 -12.86
C LEU A 62 23.66 -5.74 -13.84
N GLU A 63 24.86 -6.04 -14.33
CA GLU A 63 25.49 -5.25 -15.42
C GLU A 63 24.69 -5.33 -16.72
N THR A 64 24.14 -6.51 -16.99
CA THR A 64 23.24 -6.77 -18.11
C THR A 64 21.99 -7.45 -17.60
N ILE A 65 20.84 -6.91 -17.95
CA ILE A 65 19.52 -7.42 -17.54
C ILE A 65 18.77 -7.88 -18.79
N SER A 66 18.17 -9.07 -18.75
CA SER A 66 17.26 -9.57 -19.78
C SER A 66 15.88 -8.86 -19.68
N ASP A 67 14.94 -9.21 -20.54
CA ASP A 67 13.58 -8.66 -20.49
C ASP A 67 12.81 -9.12 -19.24
N ASP A 68 13.19 -10.25 -18.64
CA ASP A 68 12.65 -10.68 -17.34
C ASP A 68 13.52 -10.10 -16.21
N VAL A 69 13.20 -8.88 -15.83
CA VAL A 69 13.92 -8.13 -14.78
C VAL A 69 13.78 -8.79 -13.42
N VAL A 70 12.62 -9.38 -13.12
CA VAL A 70 12.36 -10.06 -11.83
C VAL A 70 13.24 -11.28 -11.68
N GLU A 71 13.31 -12.12 -12.71
CA GLU A 71 14.18 -13.30 -12.72
C GLU A 71 15.66 -12.90 -12.57
N ASN A 72 16.12 -11.83 -13.25
CA ASN A 72 17.49 -11.34 -13.08
C ASN A 72 17.80 -10.89 -11.65
N LEU A 73 16.86 -10.21 -10.99
CA LEU A 73 17.01 -9.82 -9.59
C LEU A 73 17.07 -11.05 -8.66
N GLN A 74 16.21 -12.03 -8.87
CA GLN A 74 16.21 -13.27 -8.10
C GLN A 74 17.51 -14.05 -8.25
N GLN A 75 17.98 -14.24 -9.48
CA GLN A 75 19.23 -14.95 -9.76
C GLN A 75 20.45 -14.22 -9.17
N ALA A 76 20.48 -12.89 -9.20
CA ALA A 76 21.52 -12.12 -8.55
C ALA A 76 21.55 -12.33 -7.03
N ILE A 77 20.40 -12.36 -6.38
CA ILE A 77 20.28 -12.62 -4.93
C ILE A 77 20.68 -14.05 -4.59
N ILE A 78 20.24 -15.05 -5.38
CA ILE A 78 20.63 -16.45 -5.20
C ILE A 78 22.15 -16.62 -5.32
N ALA A 79 22.75 -15.98 -6.32
CA ALA A 79 24.20 -16.00 -6.51
C ALA A 79 24.93 -15.31 -5.35
N ALA A 80 24.41 -14.20 -4.82
CA ALA A 80 24.99 -13.52 -3.67
C ALA A 80 24.94 -14.41 -2.42
N ASN A 81 23.81 -15.08 -2.15
CA ASN A 81 23.68 -16.04 -1.07
C ASN A 81 24.69 -17.20 -1.19
N ALA A 82 24.81 -17.76 -2.38
CA ALA A 82 25.77 -18.85 -2.63
C ALA A 82 27.23 -18.42 -2.36
N ALA A 83 27.59 -17.19 -2.78
CA ALA A 83 28.93 -16.64 -2.54
C ALA A 83 29.22 -16.39 -1.05
N ILE A 84 28.23 -15.88 -0.29
CA ILE A 84 28.34 -15.72 1.16
C ILE A 84 28.55 -17.09 1.81
N ASN A 85 27.73 -18.10 1.47
CA ASN A 85 27.86 -19.44 2.02
C ASN A 85 29.19 -20.13 1.65
N GLN A 86 29.71 -19.85 0.45
CA GLN A 86 31.03 -20.32 0.07
C GLN A 86 32.15 -19.70 0.93
N GLN A 87 32.07 -18.40 1.21
CA GLN A 87 33.03 -17.70 2.06
C GLN A 87 32.97 -18.21 3.50
N LYS A 88 31.79 -18.49 4.04
CA LYS A 88 31.61 -19.09 5.40
C LYS A 88 32.37 -20.40 5.55
N LYS A 89 32.36 -21.26 4.53
CA LYS A 89 33.06 -22.56 4.52
C LYS A 89 34.58 -22.43 4.56
N SER A 90 35.12 -21.27 4.19
CA SER A 90 36.54 -20.98 4.15
C SER A 90 37.06 -20.14 5.33
N ASP A 91 36.19 -19.67 6.20
CA ASP A 91 36.52 -18.76 7.29
C ASP A 91 35.69 -19.03 8.55
N ASP A 92 36.22 -19.88 9.41
CA ASP A 92 35.58 -20.30 10.69
C ASP A 92 35.24 -19.12 11.61
N LYS A 93 35.95 -17.98 11.49
CA LYS A 93 35.67 -16.80 12.33
C LYS A 93 34.40 -16.08 11.92
N ASN A 94 33.97 -16.25 10.69
CA ASN A 94 32.81 -15.60 10.09
C ASN A 94 31.70 -16.57 9.70
N GLU A 95 31.58 -17.72 10.40
CA GLU A 95 30.55 -18.74 10.18
C GLU A 95 29.11 -18.18 10.17
N ARG A 96 28.89 -17.09 10.90
CA ARG A 96 27.56 -16.48 11.07
C ARG A 96 27.36 -15.23 10.23
N MET A 97 28.31 -14.89 9.34
CA MET A 97 28.13 -13.72 8.49
C MET A 97 26.84 -13.83 7.68
N ALA A 98 26.11 -12.74 7.64
CA ALA A 98 24.86 -12.65 6.92
C ALA A 98 24.57 -11.19 6.56
N CYS A 99 23.71 -10.97 5.59
CA CYS A 99 23.20 -9.63 5.27
C CYS A 99 21.76 -9.70 4.78
N VAL A 100 21.08 -8.59 4.86
CA VAL A 100 19.76 -8.35 4.25
C VAL A 100 19.92 -7.34 3.11
N LEU A 101 18.97 -7.32 2.19
CA LEU A 101 19.03 -6.36 1.09
C LEU A 101 17.67 -6.03 0.48
N THR A 102 17.60 -4.84 -0.06
CA THR A 102 16.56 -4.40 -1.00
C THR A 102 17.20 -3.86 -2.26
N CYS A 103 16.82 -4.40 -3.42
CA CYS A 103 17.32 -3.98 -4.72
C CYS A 103 16.15 -3.59 -5.63
N ALA A 104 16.30 -2.49 -6.37
CA ALA A 104 15.32 -2.01 -7.33
C ALA A 104 15.96 -1.74 -8.68
N VAL A 105 15.19 -2.00 -9.73
CA VAL A 105 15.50 -1.64 -11.12
C VAL A 105 14.42 -0.71 -11.62
N ALA A 106 14.77 0.53 -11.93
CA ALA A 106 13.85 1.54 -12.42
C ALA A 106 14.02 1.77 -13.93
N ASP A 107 12.93 1.60 -14.69
CA ASP A 107 12.80 2.01 -16.09
C ASP A 107 12.02 3.32 -16.18
N VAL A 108 12.74 4.43 -16.13
CA VAL A 108 12.18 5.78 -16.22
C VAL A 108 11.48 6.00 -17.56
N GLN A 109 11.93 5.33 -18.64
CA GLN A 109 11.32 5.52 -19.96
C GLN A 109 9.93 4.91 -20.06
N ASN A 110 9.75 3.74 -19.45
CA ASN A 110 8.48 3.00 -19.46
C ASN A 110 7.64 3.21 -18.19
N ASN A 111 8.08 4.07 -17.26
CA ASN A 111 7.40 4.37 -16.01
C ASN A 111 7.15 3.11 -15.16
N LYS A 112 8.15 2.26 -15.03
CA LYS A 112 8.10 1.02 -14.26
C LYS A 112 9.27 0.89 -13.31
N CYS A 113 9.09 0.22 -12.20
CA CYS A 113 10.18 -0.31 -11.40
C CYS A 113 9.84 -1.73 -10.96
N TRP A 114 10.89 -2.53 -10.81
CA TRP A 114 10.86 -3.87 -10.22
C TRP A 114 11.74 -3.88 -9.00
N TYR A 115 11.42 -4.72 -8.05
CA TYR A 115 12.25 -4.87 -6.87
C TYR A 115 12.35 -6.33 -6.44
N ALA A 116 13.42 -6.62 -5.70
CA ALA A 116 13.59 -7.84 -4.95
C ALA A 116 14.14 -7.51 -3.56
N HIS A 117 13.69 -8.27 -2.55
CA HIS A 117 13.92 -7.93 -1.17
C HIS A 117 14.09 -9.19 -0.30
N VAL A 118 15.01 -9.14 0.66
CA VAL A 118 15.22 -10.14 1.72
C VAL A 118 15.60 -9.40 3.00
N GLY A 119 14.84 -9.58 4.07
CA GLY A 119 15.12 -9.06 5.41
C GLY A 119 14.21 -7.91 5.83
N ASP A 120 14.76 -6.86 6.41
CA ASP A 120 14.07 -5.70 7.01
C ASP A 120 14.58 -4.34 6.50
N THR A 121 15.51 -4.33 5.54
CA THR A 121 15.72 -3.14 4.72
C THR A 121 14.44 -2.81 3.96
N ARG A 122 14.20 -1.57 3.63
CA ARG A 122 12.90 -1.15 3.09
C ARG A 122 13.02 -0.41 1.77
N ILE A 123 11.99 -0.53 0.93
CA ILE A 123 11.78 0.32 -0.22
C ILE A 123 10.43 1.03 -0.12
N TYR A 124 10.47 2.36 -0.29
CA TYR A 124 9.32 3.24 -0.30
C TYR A 124 9.18 3.95 -1.64
N LEU A 125 7.95 4.22 -2.01
CA LEU A 125 7.58 5.10 -3.12
C LEU A 125 6.95 6.37 -2.55
N LEU A 126 7.55 7.52 -2.81
CA LEU A 126 6.93 8.82 -2.56
C LEU A 126 6.24 9.29 -3.84
N ARG A 127 4.92 9.49 -3.74
CA ARG A 127 4.06 10.03 -4.79
C ARG A 127 3.08 11.02 -4.18
N ASP A 128 2.92 12.20 -4.77
CA ASP A 128 1.95 13.21 -4.32
C ASP A 128 1.97 13.44 -2.79
N HIS A 129 3.17 13.56 -2.21
CA HIS A 129 3.43 13.69 -0.76
C HIS A 129 2.98 12.49 0.09
N SER A 130 2.65 11.37 -0.51
CA SER A 130 2.34 10.11 0.18
C SER A 130 3.51 9.15 0.09
N LEU A 131 3.98 8.65 1.24
CA LEU A 131 5.05 7.66 1.32
C LEU A 131 4.45 6.27 1.48
N ILE A 132 4.75 5.39 0.54
CA ILE A 132 4.18 4.05 0.46
C ILE A 132 5.31 3.05 0.61
N LYS A 133 5.28 2.21 1.67
CA LYS A 133 6.19 1.07 1.81
C LYS A 133 5.76 -0.02 0.82
N ILE A 134 6.63 -0.40 -0.11
CA ILE A 134 6.32 -1.40 -1.14
C ILE A 134 6.96 -2.77 -0.86
N SER A 135 7.95 -2.88 0.04
CA SER A 135 8.45 -4.15 0.57
C SER A 135 7.75 -4.54 1.87
N SER A 136 7.75 -5.82 2.19
CA SER A 136 7.29 -6.37 3.47
C SER A 136 8.48 -6.82 4.31
N ASP A 137 8.62 -6.34 5.54
CA ASP A 137 9.75 -6.72 6.38
C ASP A 137 9.67 -8.21 6.74
N HIS A 138 10.75 -8.94 6.54
CA HIS A 138 10.85 -10.34 6.92
C HIS A 138 11.24 -10.46 8.40
N SER A 139 10.39 -9.90 9.27
CA SER A 139 10.54 -9.92 10.73
C SER A 139 9.19 -10.14 11.42
N ALA A 140 9.22 -10.58 12.67
CA ALA A 140 7.98 -10.74 13.44
C ALA A 140 7.33 -9.39 13.75
N VAL A 141 8.14 -8.35 14.00
CA VAL A 141 7.66 -6.99 14.27
C VAL A 141 7.11 -6.33 13.01
N GLY A 142 7.80 -6.47 11.87
CA GLY A 142 7.32 -6.00 10.58
C GLY A 142 5.95 -6.59 10.22
N PHE A 143 5.76 -7.89 10.48
CA PHE A 143 4.45 -8.52 10.32
C PHE A 143 3.38 -7.91 11.25
N LEU A 144 3.72 -7.60 12.50
CA LEU A 144 2.79 -6.97 13.45
C LEU A 144 2.43 -5.54 13.03
N GLU A 145 3.41 -4.78 12.52
CA GLU A 145 3.22 -3.44 11.97
C GLU A 145 2.32 -3.48 10.73
N GLU A 146 2.64 -4.33 9.75
CA GLU A 146 1.87 -4.46 8.51
C GLU A 146 0.44 -4.96 8.71
N SER A 147 0.25 -5.83 9.71
CA SER A 147 -1.09 -6.28 10.10
C SER A 147 -1.83 -5.27 10.98
N GLY A 148 -1.19 -4.12 11.33
CA GLY A 148 -1.72 -3.06 12.17
C GLY A 148 -1.98 -3.46 13.62
N ARG A 149 -1.31 -4.49 14.08
CA ARG A 149 -1.30 -4.87 15.50
C ARG A 149 -0.36 -3.98 16.31
N LEU A 150 0.62 -3.39 15.64
CA LEU A 150 1.47 -2.34 16.17
C LEU A 150 1.35 -1.12 15.27
N SER A 151 1.34 0.05 15.86
CA SER A 151 1.60 1.30 15.15
C SER A 151 3.08 1.38 14.76
N GLU A 152 3.43 2.27 13.82
CA GLU A 152 4.82 2.55 13.46
C GLU A 152 5.66 2.88 14.71
N GLU A 153 5.15 3.74 15.61
CA GLU A 153 5.86 4.11 16.85
C GLU A 153 6.07 2.93 17.81
N GLU A 154 5.09 2.05 17.93
CA GLU A 154 5.21 0.84 18.75
C GLU A 154 6.21 -0.15 18.17
N ALA A 155 6.22 -0.29 16.81
CA ALA A 155 7.18 -1.13 16.11
C ALA A 155 8.61 -0.61 16.29
N MET A 156 8.85 0.69 16.11
CA MET A 156 10.16 1.34 16.32
C MET A 156 10.72 1.11 17.76
N ARG A 157 9.85 0.99 18.76
CA ARG A 157 10.25 0.80 20.17
C ARG A 157 10.18 -0.66 20.64
N HIS A 158 9.78 -1.56 19.75
CA HIS A 158 9.58 -2.95 20.13
C HIS A 158 10.93 -3.63 20.48
N PRO A 159 11.03 -4.39 21.59
CA PRO A 159 12.30 -4.99 22.02
C PRO A 159 12.86 -6.02 21.02
N ARG A 160 12.01 -6.59 20.18
CA ARG A 160 12.37 -7.59 19.15
C ARG A 160 12.39 -7.02 17.73
N ARG A 161 12.51 -5.70 17.56
CA ARG A 161 12.43 -5.07 16.24
C ARG A 161 13.54 -5.52 15.27
N ASN A 162 14.73 -5.83 15.81
CA ASN A 162 15.88 -6.29 15.02
C ASN A 162 15.92 -7.82 14.83
N GLU A 163 14.84 -8.56 15.18
CA GLU A 163 14.77 -10.00 14.95
C GLU A 163 14.22 -10.29 13.55
N ILE A 164 15.12 -10.60 12.65
CA ILE A 164 14.80 -10.95 11.27
C ILE A 164 14.57 -12.45 11.09
N ASN A 165 13.70 -12.82 10.17
CA ASN A 165 13.36 -14.21 9.85
C ASN A 165 14.11 -14.73 8.63
N LYS A 166 14.59 -13.82 7.75
CA LYS A 166 15.29 -14.16 6.52
C LYS A 166 16.47 -13.24 6.31
N ALA A 167 17.62 -13.82 6.01
CA ALA A 167 18.83 -13.10 5.58
C ALA A 167 19.66 -13.98 4.66
N LEU A 168 20.43 -13.37 3.77
CA LEU A 168 21.41 -14.08 2.95
C LEU A 168 22.52 -14.63 3.85
N GLY A 169 22.87 -15.87 3.66
CA GLY A 169 23.79 -16.61 4.51
C GLY A 169 23.11 -17.41 5.62
N PHE A 170 21.80 -17.27 5.90
CA PHE A 170 21.10 -18.12 6.86
C PHE A 170 20.81 -19.52 6.30
N GLU A 171 20.44 -19.59 5.02
CA GLU A 171 20.15 -20.85 4.34
C GLU A 171 21.14 -21.10 3.20
N GLU A 172 21.52 -22.38 3.01
CA GLU A 172 22.45 -22.74 1.91
C GLU A 172 21.81 -22.55 0.55
N ASP A 173 20.57 -22.97 0.37
CA ASP A 173 19.91 -23.01 -0.92
C ASP A 173 18.53 -22.30 -0.85
N ILE A 174 18.57 -21.00 -0.93
CA ILE A 174 17.36 -20.15 -0.92
C ILE A 174 16.50 -20.31 -2.18
N ALA A 175 17.05 -20.88 -3.26
CA ALA A 175 16.28 -21.11 -4.48
C ALA A 175 15.17 -22.16 -4.30
N LYS A 176 15.35 -23.07 -3.34
CA LYS A 176 14.35 -24.11 -2.99
C LYS A 176 13.32 -23.66 -1.95
N THR A 177 13.57 -22.56 -1.27
CA THR A 177 12.67 -22.06 -0.23
C THR A 177 11.63 -21.12 -0.87
N ALA A 178 10.39 -21.58 -0.92
CA ALA A 178 9.29 -20.77 -1.44
C ALA A 178 9.20 -19.43 -0.69
N ASP A 179 8.95 -18.36 -1.43
CA ASP A 179 8.77 -17.01 -0.88
C ASP A 179 9.97 -16.46 -0.07
N PHE A 180 11.17 -17.03 -0.21
CA PHE A 180 12.35 -16.52 0.49
C PHE A 180 12.71 -15.11 0.01
N ILE A 181 12.67 -14.88 -1.30
CA ILE A 181 12.90 -13.59 -1.93
C ILE A 181 11.54 -12.98 -2.25
N GLU A 182 11.22 -11.85 -1.64
CA GLU A 182 10.07 -11.05 -2.06
C GLU A 182 10.42 -10.32 -3.36
N THR A 183 9.53 -10.37 -4.35
CA THR A 183 9.68 -9.63 -5.60
C THR A 183 8.39 -8.93 -5.99
N GLY A 184 8.51 -7.85 -6.72
CA GLY A 184 7.34 -7.15 -7.25
C GLY A 184 7.67 -6.14 -8.33
N GLU A 185 6.61 -5.61 -8.93
CA GLU A 185 6.70 -4.47 -9.84
C GLU A 185 5.74 -3.37 -9.41
N SER A 186 6.10 -2.13 -9.70
CA SER A 186 5.28 -0.97 -9.42
C SER A 186 5.36 0.04 -10.56
N PRO A 187 4.29 0.78 -10.86
CA PRO A 187 4.40 1.99 -11.67
C PRO A 187 5.37 2.97 -11.00
N PHE A 188 6.27 3.54 -11.79
CA PHE A 188 7.20 4.57 -11.37
C PHE A 188 7.01 5.80 -12.25
N LEU A 189 6.01 6.61 -11.89
CA LEU A 189 5.51 7.70 -12.72
C LEU A 189 6.41 8.93 -12.63
N SER A 190 6.25 9.85 -13.57
CA SER A 190 6.94 11.14 -13.56
C SER A 190 6.64 11.90 -12.26
N GLY A 191 7.68 12.31 -11.56
CA GLY A 191 7.61 12.97 -10.25
C GLY A 191 7.73 12.05 -9.05
N ASP A 192 7.64 10.72 -9.25
CA ASP A 192 7.86 9.75 -8.19
C ASP A 192 9.30 9.72 -7.71
N LEU A 193 9.48 9.40 -6.44
CA LEU A 193 10.78 9.16 -5.84
C LEU A 193 10.77 7.83 -5.08
N LEU A 194 11.72 6.94 -5.38
CA LEU A 194 12.00 5.76 -4.57
C LEU A 194 13.00 6.11 -3.48
N LEU A 195 12.76 5.61 -2.28
CA LEU A 195 13.71 5.57 -1.18
C LEU A 195 13.95 4.10 -0.82
N LEU A 196 15.20 3.64 -0.96
CA LEU A 196 15.67 2.40 -0.37
C LEU A 196 16.47 2.75 0.87
N CYS A 197 16.27 2.05 1.99
CA CYS A 197 17.00 2.35 3.23
C CYS A 197 17.20 1.11 4.11
N SER A 198 18.22 1.18 4.99
CA SER A 198 18.36 0.26 6.12
C SER A 198 17.40 0.62 7.26
N ASP A 199 17.26 -0.27 8.23
CA ASP A 199 16.42 -0.09 9.42
C ASP A 199 16.93 1.05 10.31
N GLY A 200 18.24 1.33 10.32
CA GLY A 200 18.83 2.46 11.05
C GLY A 200 18.28 3.82 10.66
N LEU A 201 17.63 3.96 9.49
CA LEU A 201 16.86 5.14 9.15
C LEU A 201 15.46 5.09 9.79
N THR A 202 14.73 4.00 9.56
CA THR A 202 13.30 3.88 9.88
C THR A 202 13.04 3.55 11.36
N ASP A 203 14.02 3.05 12.06
CA ASP A 203 14.00 2.90 13.52
C ASP A 203 14.19 4.24 14.26
N MET A 204 14.75 5.23 13.58
CA MET A 204 15.06 6.53 14.19
C MET A 204 14.04 7.59 13.84
N ILE A 205 13.51 7.62 12.63
CA ILE A 205 12.59 8.68 12.17
C ILE A 205 11.32 8.08 11.55
N SER A 206 10.19 8.71 11.86
CA SER A 206 8.88 8.27 11.37
C SER A 206 8.68 8.53 9.87
N SER A 207 7.74 7.83 9.25
CA SER A 207 7.31 8.06 7.88
C SER A 207 6.92 9.53 7.62
N ALA A 208 6.28 10.18 8.58
CA ALA A 208 5.95 11.61 8.49
C ALA A 208 7.21 12.50 8.40
N SER A 209 8.25 12.18 9.17
CA SER A 209 9.54 12.87 9.12
C SER A 209 10.25 12.64 7.78
N ILE A 210 10.24 11.42 7.27
CA ILE A 210 10.78 11.07 5.95
C ILE A 210 10.08 11.88 4.86
N VAL A 211 8.74 11.92 4.85
CA VAL A 211 7.96 12.73 3.90
C VAL A 211 8.35 14.19 3.98
N SER A 212 8.48 14.76 5.19
CA SER A 212 8.82 16.17 5.37
C SER A 212 10.16 16.55 4.73
N VAL A 213 11.14 15.65 4.75
CA VAL A 213 12.45 15.83 4.10
C VAL A 213 12.34 15.65 2.58
N LEU A 214 11.71 14.55 2.14
CA LEU A 214 11.68 14.17 0.72
C LEU A 214 10.78 15.08 -0.13
N ALA A 215 9.73 15.63 0.45
CA ALA A 215 8.80 16.55 -0.24
C ALA A 215 9.37 17.98 -0.47
N THR A 216 10.55 18.29 0.06
CA THR A 216 11.21 19.58 -0.17
C THR A 216 11.67 19.73 -1.63
N SER A 217 11.94 20.98 -2.05
CA SER A 217 12.52 21.27 -3.37
C SER A 217 14.05 21.09 -3.42
N LYS A 218 14.67 20.55 -2.37
CA LYS A 218 16.12 20.31 -2.29
C LYS A 218 16.58 19.27 -3.30
N SER A 219 17.86 19.29 -3.64
CA SER A 219 18.49 18.27 -4.48
C SER A 219 18.53 16.90 -3.79
N LEU A 220 18.69 15.80 -4.55
CA LEU A 220 18.80 14.46 -3.98
C LEU A 220 19.94 14.33 -2.94
N PRO A 221 21.16 14.89 -3.16
CA PRO A 221 22.20 14.89 -2.14
C PRO A 221 21.78 15.59 -0.84
N GLU A 222 21.13 16.75 -0.93
CA GLU A 222 20.66 17.48 0.25
C GLU A 222 19.55 16.73 1.00
N LYS A 223 18.65 16.07 0.26
CA LYS A 223 17.62 15.22 0.84
C LYS A 223 18.22 14.01 1.54
N GLY A 224 19.13 13.29 0.87
CA GLY A 224 19.82 12.13 1.45
C GLY A 224 20.57 12.51 2.72
N LYS A 225 21.35 13.63 2.69
CA LYS A 225 22.03 14.13 3.87
C LYS A 225 21.06 14.49 5.00
N ALA A 226 19.96 15.17 4.70
CA ALA A 226 18.97 15.55 5.70
C ALA A 226 18.29 14.35 6.35
N LEU A 227 18.07 13.24 5.62
CA LEU A 227 17.56 11.99 6.20
C LEU A 227 18.55 11.40 7.21
N VAL A 228 19.82 11.29 6.82
CA VAL A 228 20.88 10.76 7.69
C VAL A 228 21.09 11.66 8.91
N ASP A 229 21.14 12.97 8.71
CA ASP A 229 21.28 13.93 9.82
C ASP A 229 20.10 13.78 10.82
N ALA A 230 18.85 13.68 10.32
CA ALA A 230 17.66 13.51 11.16
C ALA A 230 17.70 12.20 11.96
N ALA A 231 18.11 11.08 11.35
CA ALA A 231 18.26 9.81 12.04
C ALA A 231 19.38 9.86 13.10
N ASN A 232 20.50 10.50 12.78
CA ASN A 232 21.56 10.74 13.73
C ASN A 232 21.11 11.62 14.90
N ASP A 233 20.35 12.66 14.64
CA ASP A 233 19.83 13.58 15.69
C ASP A 233 18.80 12.87 16.60
N ALA A 234 18.06 11.90 16.07
CA ALA A 234 17.16 11.04 16.82
C ALA A 234 17.88 9.93 17.66
N GLY A 235 19.21 9.84 17.51
CA GLY A 235 20.01 8.89 18.34
C GLY A 235 21.12 8.20 17.58
N GLY A 236 20.93 7.90 16.28
CA GLY A 236 21.91 7.23 15.42
C GLY A 236 22.35 5.89 16.00
N ASN A 237 21.39 5.06 16.38
CA ASN A 237 21.66 3.84 17.12
C ASN A 237 22.27 2.74 16.25
N ASP A 238 22.09 2.82 14.95
CA ASP A 238 22.60 1.87 13.96
C ASP A 238 23.29 2.56 12.78
N ASN A 239 23.82 1.76 11.85
CA ASN A 239 24.27 2.21 10.54
C ASN A 239 23.07 2.74 9.75
N ILE A 240 23.23 3.85 9.06
CA ILE A 240 22.14 4.56 8.40
C ILE A 240 22.44 4.66 6.92
N THR A 241 21.67 4.00 6.09
CA THR A 241 21.85 4.01 4.64
C THR A 241 20.58 4.40 3.92
N ALA A 242 20.69 5.32 2.97
CA ALA A 242 19.58 5.77 2.13
C ALA A 242 20.02 5.90 0.68
N VAL A 243 19.21 5.35 -0.23
CA VAL A 243 19.37 5.53 -1.68
C VAL A 243 18.08 6.09 -2.26
N LEU A 244 18.21 7.19 -2.97
CA LEU A 244 17.11 7.91 -3.62
C LEU A 244 17.20 7.72 -5.12
N VAL A 245 16.07 7.42 -5.76
CA VAL A 245 15.94 7.38 -7.23
C VAL A 245 14.71 8.17 -7.63
N VAL A 246 14.84 9.12 -8.55
CA VAL A 246 13.73 9.98 -8.98
C VAL A 246 13.38 9.74 -10.45
N ASN A 247 12.10 9.69 -10.76
CA ASN A 247 11.62 9.77 -12.13
C ASN A 247 11.33 11.24 -12.47
N ASN A 248 12.33 11.94 -12.99
CA ASN A 248 12.19 13.34 -13.41
C ASN A 248 11.84 13.49 -14.91
N LYS A 249 11.35 12.42 -15.54
CA LYS A 249 10.85 12.50 -16.92
C LYS A 249 9.72 13.52 -16.99
N ARG A 250 9.86 14.49 -17.88
CA ARG A 250 8.76 15.45 -18.09
C ARG A 250 7.54 14.72 -18.63
N PRO A 251 6.33 14.92 -18.05
CA PRO A 251 5.11 14.33 -18.59
C PRO A 251 4.99 14.76 -20.08
N LYS A 252 4.69 13.80 -20.96
CA LYS A 252 4.32 14.17 -22.32
C LYS A 252 3.10 15.08 -22.22
N GLN A 253 3.22 16.36 -22.61
CA GLN A 253 2.06 17.24 -22.69
C GLN A 253 1.02 16.54 -23.56
N LYS A 254 -0.16 16.28 -23.01
CA LYS A 254 -1.29 15.90 -23.83
C LYS A 254 -1.47 17.01 -24.85
N PRO A 255 -1.59 16.73 -26.16
CA PRO A 255 -1.90 17.75 -27.13
C PRO A 255 -3.12 18.52 -26.60
N ALA A 256 -3.01 19.84 -26.57
CA ALA A 256 -4.14 20.68 -26.19
C ALA A 256 -5.35 20.25 -27.01
N PRO A 257 -6.54 20.08 -26.40
CA PRO A 257 -7.74 19.74 -27.17
C PRO A 257 -7.90 20.77 -28.26
N VAL A 258 -7.88 20.28 -29.51
CA VAL A 258 -8.13 21.14 -30.69
C VAL A 258 -9.48 21.78 -30.44
N PRO A 259 -9.61 23.12 -30.52
CA PRO A 259 -10.88 23.78 -30.34
C PRO A 259 -11.85 23.23 -31.41
N VAL A 260 -12.84 22.48 -30.98
CA VAL A 260 -13.93 22.09 -31.87
C VAL A 260 -14.74 23.36 -32.10
N GLU A 261 -14.61 23.96 -33.28
CA GLU A 261 -15.51 25.03 -33.73
C GLU A 261 -16.95 24.53 -33.67
N ARG A 262 -17.65 24.89 -32.60
CA ARG A 262 -19.11 24.72 -32.58
C ARG A 262 -19.71 25.65 -33.56
N LYS A 263 -20.23 25.12 -34.67
CA LYS A 263 -21.16 25.84 -35.55
C LYS A 263 -22.29 26.38 -34.69
N LYS A 264 -22.39 27.71 -34.63
CA LYS A 264 -23.53 28.38 -34.01
C LYS A 264 -24.75 28.15 -34.87
N ASP A 265 -25.61 27.23 -34.49
CA ASP A 265 -26.98 27.20 -34.99
C ASP A 265 -27.71 28.38 -34.32
N ILE A 266 -28.07 29.34 -35.13
CA ILE A 266 -28.84 30.52 -34.75
C ILE A 266 -30.28 30.05 -34.51
N ILE A 267 -30.67 29.84 -33.28
CA ILE A 267 -32.08 29.69 -32.91
C ILE A 267 -32.57 31.08 -32.54
N THR A 268 -33.42 31.62 -33.40
CA THR A 268 -34.17 32.87 -33.21
C THR A 268 -35.18 32.67 -32.07
N ALA A 269 -34.94 33.29 -30.91
CA ALA A 269 -35.91 33.33 -29.82
C ALA A 269 -36.81 34.59 -29.97
N ALA A 270 -38.11 34.39 -29.88
CA ALA A 270 -39.10 35.45 -29.83
C ALA A 270 -39.09 36.19 -28.47
N PRO A 271 -39.50 37.46 -28.42
CA PRO A 271 -39.35 38.26 -27.20
C PRO A 271 -40.44 37.92 -26.17
N VAL A 272 -39.99 37.71 -24.93
CA VAL A 272 -40.88 37.62 -23.76
C VAL A 272 -40.84 38.98 -23.06
N THR A 273 -42.03 39.53 -22.86
CA THR A 273 -42.29 40.80 -22.19
C THR A 273 -42.08 40.70 -20.66
N ASP A 274 -41.34 41.66 -20.11
CA ASP A 274 -41.16 41.87 -18.67
C ASP A 274 -42.43 42.42 -18.02
N GLU A 275 -42.92 41.77 -16.97
CA GLU A 275 -43.81 42.37 -15.99
C GLU A 275 -43.06 42.58 -14.66
N VAL A 276 -42.87 43.85 -14.35
CA VAL A 276 -42.29 44.33 -13.11
C VAL A 276 -43.40 44.41 -12.05
N LEU A 277 -43.24 43.66 -10.95
CA LEU A 277 -44.03 43.85 -9.76
C LEU A 277 -43.19 44.48 -8.62
N THR A 278 -43.51 45.70 -8.33
CA THR A 278 -42.94 46.54 -7.28
C THR A 278 -43.42 46.12 -5.89
N ALA A 279 -42.46 45.98 -4.97
CA ALA A 279 -42.72 45.83 -3.54
C ALA A 279 -42.99 47.18 -2.86
N LYS A 280 -44.00 47.24 -2.01
CA LYS A 280 -44.24 48.36 -1.13
C LYS A 280 -43.82 48.04 0.30
N ASP A 281 -42.99 48.91 0.84
CA ASP A 281 -42.68 49.05 2.25
C ASP A 281 -43.88 49.52 3.06
N THR A 282 -44.07 48.95 4.26
CA THR A 282 -44.76 49.67 5.35
C THR A 282 -44.12 49.32 6.70
N THR A 283 -43.59 50.33 7.33
CA THR A 283 -43.13 50.43 8.70
C THR A 283 -44.32 50.53 9.67
N GLY A 284 -44.18 49.93 10.87
CA GLY A 284 -45.17 50.12 11.96
C GLY A 284 -44.77 49.53 13.32
N THR A 285 -44.48 50.42 14.20
CA THR A 285 -44.00 50.41 15.59
C THR A 285 -44.67 49.51 16.64
N LYS A 286 -43.81 49.06 17.57
CA LYS A 286 -43.93 48.69 19.01
C LYS A 286 -45.30 48.66 19.71
N LYS A 287 -45.54 47.56 20.51
CA LYS A 287 -45.85 47.65 21.94
C LYS A 287 -45.68 46.32 22.69
N ASN A 288 -45.10 46.42 23.90
CA ASN A 288 -44.89 45.35 24.88
C ASN A 288 -46.21 44.83 25.46
N SER A 289 -46.29 43.50 25.71
CA SER A 289 -47.07 42.98 26.83
C SER A 289 -46.50 41.61 27.25
N ARG A 290 -46.07 41.57 28.51
CA ARG A 290 -45.63 40.33 29.20
C ARG A 290 -46.89 39.55 29.67
N SER A 291 -46.74 38.24 29.61
CA SER A 291 -47.32 37.21 30.48
C SER A 291 -48.38 36.28 29.86
N ARG A 292 -48.16 34.98 30.18
CA ARG A 292 -49.04 33.82 29.96
C ARG A 292 -48.77 33.00 28.67
N ILE A 293 -47.53 32.47 28.54
CA ILE A 293 -47.28 31.37 27.61
C ILE A 293 -46.32 30.37 28.29
N LEU A 294 -46.80 29.63 29.29
CA LEU A 294 -46.03 28.51 29.87
C LEU A 294 -46.67 27.14 29.60
N LEU A 295 -47.93 27.08 29.24
CA LEU A 295 -48.59 25.79 28.97
C LEU A 295 -48.51 25.30 27.52
N PRO A 296 -48.58 26.16 26.47
CA PRO A 296 -48.43 25.68 25.10
C PRO A 296 -46.99 25.30 24.71
N ALA A 297 -45.97 25.85 25.40
CA ALA A 297 -44.57 25.53 25.09
C ALA A 297 -44.18 24.08 25.45
N LEU A 298 -44.71 23.54 26.54
CA LEU A 298 -44.46 22.14 26.95
C LEU A 298 -45.14 21.13 26.00
N VAL A 299 -46.33 21.45 25.49
CA VAL A 299 -47.00 20.61 24.49
C VAL A 299 -46.29 20.64 23.15
N PHE A 300 -45.73 21.81 22.77
CA PHE A 300 -44.98 21.93 21.52
C PHE A 300 -43.62 21.21 21.57
N ILE A 301 -42.93 21.26 22.72
CA ILE A 301 -41.70 20.49 22.95
C ILE A 301 -42.00 18.98 22.95
N GLY A 302 -43.09 18.55 23.57
CA GLY A 302 -43.54 17.15 23.52
C GLY A 302 -43.85 16.68 22.10
N MET A 303 -44.50 17.49 21.26
CA MET A 303 -44.74 17.18 19.85
C MET A 303 -43.45 17.17 19.01
N LEU A 304 -42.52 18.07 19.29
CA LEU A 304 -41.21 18.08 18.63
C LEU A 304 -40.39 16.83 18.97
N VAL A 305 -40.41 16.37 20.21
CA VAL A 305 -39.74 15.13 20.61
C VAL A 305 -40.37 13.91 19.96
N VAL A 306 -41.72 13.85 19.89
CA VAL A 306 -42.43 12.78 19.18
C VAL A 306 -42.20 12.85 17.68
N ALA A 307 -42.19 14.04 17.08
CA ALA A 307 -41.85 14.22 15.67
C ALA A 307 -40.40 13.87 15.39
N ALA A 308 -39.45 14.25 16.25
CA ALA A 308 -38.05 13.87 16.14
C ALA A 308 -37.85 12.35 16.27
N THR A 309 -38.54 11.67 17.18
CA THR A 309 -38.49 10.22 17.31
C THR A 309 -39.11 9.49 16.09
N ILE A 310 -40.19 10.05 15.53
CA ILE A 310 -40.82 9.51 14.32
C ILE A 310 -39.93 9.75 13.09
N ILE A 311 -39.29 10.93 12.98
CA ILE A 311 -38.33 11.24 11.89
C ILE A 311 -37.07 10.40 12.07
N PHE A 312 -36.57 10.23 13.30
CA PHE A 312 -35.42 9.35 13.57
C PHE A 312 -35.73 7.88 13.24
N LYS A 313 -36.95 7.41 13.60
CA LYS A 313 -37.40 6.07 13.26
C LYS A 313 -37.72 5.87 11.77
N LYS A 314 -38.07 6.94 11.05
CA LYS A 314 -38.30 6.90 9.60
C LYS A 314 -37.03 7.05 8.77
N ASN A 315 -36.00 7.69 9.31
CA ASN A 315 -34.69 7.83 8.66
C ASN A 315 -33.69 6.72 8.99
N THR A 316 -33.94 5.89 9.98
CA THR A 316 -33.31 4.57 10.06
C THR A 316 -34.02 3.69 9.01
N ARG A 317 -33.68 3.88 7.72
CA ARG A 317 -33.82 2.78 6.79
C ARG A 317 -33.05 1.64 7.43
N PRO A 318 -33.64 0.45 7.64
CA PRO A 318 -32.89 -0.69 8.06
C PRO A 318 -31.78 -0.82 7.01
N THR A 319 -30.53 -0.75 7.43
CA THR A 319 -29.45 -1.34 6.64
C THR A 319 -30.01 -2.68 6.20
N PRO A 320 -30.02 -3.00 4.89
CA PRO A 320 -30.46 -4.32 4.49
C PRO A 320 -29.64 -5.28 5.33
N LYS A 321 -30.26 -5.90 6.33
CA LYS A 321 -29.76 -7.13 6.90
C LYS A 321 -29.73 -8.05 5.69
N TYR A 322 -28.55 -8.23 5.10
CA TYR A 322 -28.31 -9.41 4.32
C TYR A 322 -28.49 -10.56 5.29
N ILE A 323 -29.74 -11.02 5.38
CA ILE A 323 -30.05 -12.34 5.94
C ILE A 323 -29.37 -13.26 4.94
N LEU A 324 -28.23 -13.81 5.34
CA LEU A 324 -27.62 -14.94 4.64
C LEU A 324 -28.76 -15.94 4.42
N PRO A 325 -29.13 -16.28 3.19
CA PRO A 325 -29.96 -17.45 2.98
C PRO A 325 -29.26 -18.58 3.71
N ALA A 326 -30.04 -19.37 4.48
CA ALA A 326 -29.52 -20.52 5.21
C ALA A 326 -28.56 -21.24 4.28
N GLN A 327 -27.29 -21.33 4.68
CA GLN A 327 -26.21 -21.79 3.84
C GLN A 327 -26.46 -23.25 3.49
N ASP A 328 -27.08 -23.51 2.36
CA ASP A 328 -26.89 -24.76 1.66
C ASP A 328 -25.44 -24.72 1.14
N VAL A 329 -24.54 -25.08 2.05
CA VAL A 329 -23.13 -25.27 1.77
C VAL A 329 -23.05 -26.41 0.77
N GLN A 330 -22.96 -26.04 -0.52
CA GLN A 330 -22.73 -27.02 -1.55
C GLN A 330 -21.42 -27.74 -1.24
N LYS A 331 -21.51 -29.05 -1.01
CA LYS A 331 -20.44 -30.00 -0.67
C LYS A 331 -19.27 -30.05 -1.70
N LYS A 332 -19.21 -29.15 -2.66
CA LYS A 332 -18.27 -29.21 -3.79
C LYS A 332 -16.97 -28.39 -3.60
N ASN A 333 -16.85 -27.55 -2.60
CA ASN A 333 -15.62 -26.76 -2.44
C ASN A 333 -15.23 -26.66 -0.96
N GLU A 334 -14.38 -27.57 -0.52
CA GLU A 334 -13.89 -27.65 0.85
C GLU A 334 -13.13 -26.39 1.27
N GLN A 335 -12.35 -25.78 0.36
CA GLN A 335 -11.62 -24.53 0.62
C GLN A 335 -12.56 -23.34 0.85
N LEU A 336 -13.65 -23.24 0.08
CA LEU A 336 -14.64 -22.18 0.31
C LEU A 336 -15.28 -22.34 1.67
N THR A 337 -15.59 -23.55 2.08
CA THR A 337 -16.14 -23.85 3.41
C THR A 337 -15.17 -23.46 4.50
N GLN A 338 -13.89 -23.83 4.36
CA GLN A 338 -12.84 -23.46 5.30
C GLN A 338 -12.62 -21.93 5.34
N LEU A 339 -12.61 -21.27 4.20
CA LEU A 339 -12.52 -19.81 4.12
C LEU A 339 -13.67 -19.14 4.89
N LEU A 340 -14.92 -19.58 4.66
CA LEU A 340 -16.10 -19.02 5.34
C LEU A 340 -16.06 -19.26 6.86
N LEU A 341 -15.56 -20.41 7.30
CA LEU A 341 -15.36 -20.69 8.72
C LEU A 341 -14.32 -19.73 9.33
N HIS A 342 -13.17 -19.56 8.68
CA HIS A 342 -12.10 -18.69 9.19
C HIS A 342 -12.44 -17.19 9.13
N ILE A 343 -13.27 -16.76 8.18
CA ILE A 343 -13.80 -15.40 8.16
C ILE A 343 -14.66 -15.12 9.40
N ASN A 344 -15.34 -16.11 9.95
CA ASN A 344 -16.21 -15.97 11.12
C ASN A 344 -15.55 -16.32 12.45
N ASP A 345 -14.39 -16.98 12.44
CA ASP A 345 -13.63 -17.36 13.63
C ASP A 345 -12.62 -16.24 14.03
N SER A 346 -12.03 -16.36 15.21
CA SER A 346 -10.99 -15.45 15.74
C SER A 346 -9.67 -15.47 14.94
N THR A 347 -9.54 -16.35 13.96
CA THR A 347 -8.36 -16.46 13.09
C THR A 347 -8.14 -15.17 12.28
N LYS A 348 -6.96 -14.58 12.40
CA LYS A 348 -6.63 -13.31 11.76
C LYS A 348 -5.97 -13.47 10.39
N ILE A 349 -5.41 -14.64 10.11
CA ILE A 349 -4.70 -14.95 8.86
C ILE A 349 -5.25 -16.25 8.30
N TYR A 350 -5.60 -16.24 7.03
CA TYR A 350 -5.98 -17.41 6.30
C TYR A 350 -5.30 -17.45 4.93
N GLY A 351 -4.71 -18.60 4.59
CA GLY A 351 -4.12 -18.84 3.27
C GLY A 351 -4.92 -19.88 2.50
N LEU A 352 -5.23 -19.59 1.25
CA LEU A 352 -5.79 -20.58 0.34
C LEU A 352 -4.71 -21.55 -0.13
N ASN A 353 -5.04 -22.84 -0.28
CA ASN A 353 -4.09 -23.83 -0.78
C ASN A 353 -3.85 -23.63 -2.29
N ALA A 354 -2.59 -23.68 -2.71
CA ALA A 354 -2.21 -23.49 -4.11
C ALA A 354 -2.74 -24.61 -5.05
N ASN A 355 -3.17 -25.76 -4.52
CA ASN A 355 -3.60 -26.92 -5.31
C ASN A 355 -5.04 -26.85 -5.84
N GLU A 356 -5.87 -25.95 -5.29
CA GLU A 356 -7.24 -25.71 -5.76
C GLU A 356 -7.37 -24.25 -6.20
N ASN A 357 -7.02 -23.97 -7.44
CA ASN A 357 -6.86 -22.61 -7.93
C ASN A 357 -8.17 -21.86 -8.24
N VAL A 358 -9.33 -22.52 -8.18
CA VAL A 358 -10.62 -21.89 -8.56
C VAL A 358 -11.67 -22.15 -7.49
N LEU A 359 -12.20 -21.06 -6.94
CA LEU A 359 -13.30 -21.02 -5.98
C LEU A 359 -14.55 -20.48 -6.68
N GLU A 360 -15.52 -21.32 -6.96
CA GLU A 360 -16.80 -20.90 -7.53
C GLU A 360 -17.76 -20.51 -6.41
N ILE A 361 -18.32 -19.28 -6.48
CA ILE A 361 -19.22 -18.77 -5.45
C ILE A 361 -20.59 -18.38 -6.05
N THR A 362 -21.63 -18.66 -5.27
CA THR A 362 -23.03 -18.35 -5.58
C THR A 362 -23.58 -17.19 -4.75
N ALA A 363 -22.79 -16.66 -3.82
CA ALA A 363 -23.13 -15.53 -2.98
C ALA A 363 -21.87 -14.76 -2.62
N ALA A 364 -22.02 -13.47 -2.24
CA ALA A 364 -20.89 -12.65 -1.81
C ALA A 364 -20.23 -13.21 -0.55
N ILE A 365 -18.90 -13.23 -0.52
CA ILE A 365 -18.14 -13.47 0.70
C ILE A 365 -18.16 -12.17 1.51
N VAL A 366 -18.67 -12.20 2.74
CA VAL A 366 -18.80 -11.00 3.59
C VAL A 366 -17.75 -11.04 4.69
N ILE A 367 -16.93 -9.99 4.76
CA ILE A 367 -15.94 -9.77 5.82
C ILE A 367 -16.47 -8.64 6.71
N SER A 368 -16.76 -8.97 7.98
CA SER A 368 -17.24 -8.00 8.99
C SER A 368 -16.26 -7.84 10.16
N LYS A 369 -15.08 -8.43 10.07
CA LYS A 369 -14.05 -8.38 11.11
C LYS A 369 -13.25 -7.08 11.07
N ASP A 370 -12.71 -6.70 12.22
CA ASP A 370 -11.88 -5.51 12.36
C ASP A 370 -10.45 -5.70 11.81
N SER A 371 -9.99 -6.93 11.65
CA SER A 371 -8.68 -7.25 11.10
C SER A 371 -8.70 -8.64 10.47
N PHE A 372 -8.26 -8.75 9.21
CA PHE A 372 -8.21 -10.01 8.49
C PHE A 372 -7.17 -9.96 7.37
N TYR A 373 -6.32 -10.98 7.30
CA TYR A 373 -5.35 -11.16 6.22
C TYR A 373 -5.74 -12.42 5.42
N LEU A 374 -6.04 -12.25 4.14
CA LEU A 374 -6.33 -13.34 3.21
C LEU A 374 -5.22 -13.43 2.15
N ARG A 375 -4.43 -14.50 2.22
CA ARG A 375 -3.46 -14.84 1.19
C ARG A 375 -4.10 -15.82 0.19
N GLY A 376 -4.28 -15.37 -1.02
CA GLY A 376 -4.93 -16.17 -2.08
C GLY A 376 -4.03 -17.18 -2.76
N ASN A 377 -2.69 -17.01 -2.69
CA ASN A 377 -1.71 -17.87 -3.35
C ASN A 377 -2.02 -18.09 -4.85
N GLY A 378 -2.51 -17.06 -5.54
CA GLY A 378 -2.89 -17.11 -6.95
C GLY A 378 -4.30 -17.66 -7.23
N ALA A 379 -5.08 -17.97 -6.19
CA ALA A 379 -6.45 -18.50 -6.36
C ALA A 379 -7.35 -17.52 -7.13
N THR A 380 -8.22 -18.11 -7.96
CA THR A 380 -9.25 -17.37 -8.71
C THR A 380 -10.60 -17.61 -8.05
N ILE A 381 -11.25 -16.53 -7.61
CA ILE A 381 -12.66 -16.56 -7.22
C ILE A 381 -13.49 -16.24 -8.47
N ILE A 382 -14.43 -17.12 -8.82
CA ILE A 382 -15.27 -16.98 -10.00
C ILE A 382 -16.76 -16.99 -9.62
N ALA A 383 -17.55 -16.16 -10.27
CA ALA A 383 -18.99 -16.22 -10.14
C ALA A 383 -19.57 -17.48 -10.77
N ASP A 384 -20.49 -18.14 -10.10
CA ASP A 384 -21.41 -19.09 -10.74
C ASP A 384 -22.15 -18.41 -11.90
N SER A 385 -22.53 -19.18 -12.90
CA SER A 385 -23.17 -18.69 -14.13
C SER A 385 -24.44 -17.87 -13.90
N LEU A 386 -25.15 -18.11 -12.81
CA LEU A 386 -26.39 -17.42 -12.42
C LEU A 386 -26.13 -16.26 -11.43
N TYR A 387 -24.97 -16.21 -10.83
CA TYR A 387 -24.66 -15.21 -9.82
C TYR A 387 -24.19 -13.87 -10.43
N LYS A 388 -24.91 -12.79 -10.12
CA LYS A 388 -24.65 -11.43 -10.64
C LYS A 388 -24.23 -10.42 -9.57
N GLY A 389 -23.90 -10.88 -8.38
CA GLY A 389 -23.54 -10.01 -7.25
C GLY A 389 -22.06 -9.61 -7.17
N ALA A 390 -21.65 -9.16 -5.99
CA ALA A 390 -20.28 -8.88 -5.66
C ALA A 390 -19.53 -10.13 -5.22
N ALA A 391 -18.24 -10.25 -5.57
CA ALA A 391 -17.44 -11.37 -5.08
C ALA A 391 -17.19 -11.23 -3.58
N LEU A 392 -16.83 -10.03 -3.15
CA LEU A 392 -16.44 -9.73 -1.77
C LEU A 392 -17.14 -8.48 -1.28
N VAL A 393 -17.65 -8.52 -0.05
CA VAL A 393 -18.24 -7.37 0.64
C VAL A 393 -17.49 -7.17 1.95
N ILE A 394 -16.83 -6.04 2.10
CA ILE A 394 -16.14 -5.65 3.31
C ILE A 394 -16.99 -4.59 4.00
N ASN A 395 -17.65 -4.99 5.07
CA ASN A 395 -18.60 -4.16 5.83
C ASN A 395 -18.15 -4.07 7.29
N SER A 396 -17.02 -3.45 7.53
CA SER A 396 -16.52 -3.26 8.87
C SER A 396 -15.97 -1.85 9.02
N SER A 397 -15.89 -1.37 10.26
CA SER A 397 -15.07 -0.22 10.64
C SER A 397 -13.60 -0.61 10.75
N ALA A 398 -13.22 -1.69 10.11
CA ALA A 398 -11.93 -2.35 10.23
C ALA A 398 -10.78 -1.42 9.91
N LYS A 399 -9.77 -1.52 10.72
CA LYS A 399 -8.53 -0.75 10.54
C LYS A 399 -7.57 -1.44 9.57
N HIS A 400 -7.65 -2.78 9.41
CA HIS A 400 -6.68 -3.52 8.62
C HIS A 400 -7.25 -4.80 7.99
N ILE A 401 -7.68 -4.70 6.75
CA ILE A 401 -7.97 -5.86 5.92
C ILE A 401 -6.95 -5.91 4.79
N VAL A 402 -6.24 -7.02 4.68
CA VAL A 402 -5.26 -7.26 3.61
C VAL A 402 -5.73 -8.43 2.76
N LEU A 403 -5.82 -8.21 1.46
CA LEU A 403 -6.05 -9.27 0.46
C LEU A 403 -4.83 -9.35 -0.43
N ASP A 404 -4.28 -10.54 -0.60
CA ASP A 404 -3.03 -10.74 -1.33
C ASP A 404 -3.13 -11.89 -2.33
N SER A 405 -2.59 -11.69 -3.53
CA SER A 405 -2.38 -12.70 -4.58
C SER A 405 -3.65 -13.46 -4.97
N MET A 406 -4.69 -12.75 -5.45
CA MET A 406 -5.99 -13.30 -5.83
C MET A 406 -6.49 -12.75 -7.16
N VAL A 407 -7.36 -13.53 -7.80
CA VAL A 407 -8.07 -13.11 -9.01
C VAL A 407 -9.58 -13.18 -8.77
N PHE A 408 -10.31 -12.11 -9.08
CA PHE A 408 -11.77 -12.08 -9.11
C PHE A 408 -12.24 -12.07 -10.56
N LYS A 409 -13.11 -13.02 -10.93
CA LYS A 409 -13.49 -13.20 -12.33
C LYS A 409 -15.00 -13.33 -12.52
N ASN A 410 -15.54 -12.64 -13.52
CA ASN A 410 -16.95 -12.72 -13.99
C ASN A 410 -17.98 -12.18 -12.97
N PHE A 411 -17.68 -11.15 -12.21
CA PHE A 411 -18.61 -10.52 -11.28
C PHE A 411 -19.19 -9.21 -11.82
N ASP A 412 -20.41 -8.88 -11.42
CA ASP A 412 -20.90 -7.51 -11.61
C ASP A 412 -20.06 -6.50 -10.84
N VAL A 413 -19.72 -6.83 -9.59
CA VAL A 413 -18.81 -6.05 -8.76
C VAL A 413 -17.75 -7.00 -8.19
N GLY A 414 -16.47 -6.73 -8.46
CA GLY A 414 -15.40 -7.53 -7.89
C GLY A 414 -15.36 -7.41 -6.36
N MET A 415 -15.47 -6.17 -5.85
CA MET A 415 -15.41 -5.93 -4.41
C MET A 415 -16.22 -4.69 -4.03
N ILE A 416 -16.93 -4.77 -2.89
CA ILE A 416 -17.59 -3.63 -2.24
C ILE A 416 -16.88 -3.36 -0.92
N VAL A 417 -16.39 -2.14 -0.73
CA VAL A 417 -15.69 -1.69 0.48
C VAL A 417 -16.49 -0.58 1.15
N GLN A 418 -16.91 -0.80 2.39
CA GLN A 418 -17.67 0.16 3.18
C GLN A 418 -16.93 0.45 4.47
N LYS A 419 -16.61 1.73 4.72
CA LYS A 419 -16.05 2.23 6.00
C LYS A 419 -14.72 1.59 6.43
N SER A 420 -13.96 0.98 5.52
CA SER A 420 -12.76 0.23 5.87
C SER A 420 -11.55 0.74 5.12
N ASN A 421 -10.40 0.68 5.77
CA ASN A 421 -9.12 0.71 5.10
C ASN A 421 -8.78 -0.71 4.64
N ILE A 422 -8.53 -0.89 3.36
CA ILE A 422 -8.18 -2.17 2.77
C ILE A 422 -6.87 -2.05 2.02
N ILE A 423 -6.02 -3.05 2.20
CA ILE A 423 -4.77 -3.19 1.45
C ILE A 423 -4.96 -4.32 0.45
N LEU A 424 -4.78 -4.01 -0.83
CA LEU A 424 -4.85 -4.96 -1.92
C LEU A 424 -3.44 -5.19 -2.47
N LYS A 425 -2.95 -6.43 -2.38
CA LYS A 425 -1.65 -6.84 -2.92
C LYS A 425 -1.89 -7.87 -4.03
N ASN A 426 -1.32 -7.66 -5.21
CA ASN A 426 -1.40 -8.61 -6.34
C ASN A 426 -2.82 -9.09 -6.68
N ILE A 427 -3.81 -8.18 -6.61
CA ILE A 427 -5.20 -8.47 -6.91
C ILE A 427 -5.49 -8.17 -8.38
N ARG A 428 -6.15 -9.11 -9.07
CA ARG A 428 -6.61 -8.93 -10.44
C ARG A 428 -8.12 -9.08 -10.54
N PHE A 429 -8.74 -8.20 -11.32
CA PHE A 429 -10.16 -8.29 -11.68
C PHE A 429 -10.27 -8.60 -13.17
N ILE A 430 -10.93 -9.70 -13.53
CA ILE A 430 -11.09 -10.15 -14.90
C ILE A 430 -12.58 -10.22 -15.19
N ASN A 431 -13.05 -9.55 -16.22
CA ASN A 431 -14.48 -9.54 -16.57
C ASN A 431 -15.38 -9.07 -15.40
N CYS A 432 -14.93 -8.16 -14.57
CA CYS A 432 -15.74 -7.52 -13.54
C CYS A 432 -16.25 -6.19 -14.08
N ARG A 433 -17.59 -5.98 -14.11
CA ARG A 433 -18.18 -4.73 -14.62
C ARG A 433 -17.74 -3.51 -13.79
N VAL A 434 -17.61 -3.69 -12.49
CA VAL A 434 -17.05 -2.73 -11.53
C VAL A 434 -16.02 -3.48 -10.69
N PRO A 435 -14.70 -3.30 -10.90
CA PRO A 435 -13.68 -3.96 -10.11
C PRO A 435 -13.82 -3.69 -8.61
N VAL A 436 -13.90 -2.41 -8.21
CA VAL A 436 -14.06 -2.01 -6.82
C VAL A 436 -15.10 -0.89 -6.72
N GLN A 437 -16.06 -1.09 -5.84
CA GLN A 437 -17.01 -0.06 -5.41
C GLN A 437 -16.68 0.29 -3.96
N TYR A 438 -16.48 1.57 -3.66
CA TYR A 438 -16.16 2.02 -2.30
C TYR A 438 -17.15 3.07 -1.80
N SER A 439 -17.26 3.17 -0.48
CA SER A 439 -18.03 4.21 0.21
C SER A 439 -17.26 4.63 1.46
N LEU A 440 -16.83 5.90 1.50
CA LEU A 440 -16.13 6.51 2.62
C LEU A 440 -17.11 7.42 3.36
N SER A 441 -17.20 7.27 4.68
CA SER A 441 -18.02 8.13 5.54
C SER A 441 -17.10 9.09 6.29
N PHE A 442 -17.40 10.38 6.16
CA PHE A 442 -16.80 11.45 6.96
C PHE A 442 -17.85 11.95 7.95
N PRO A 443 -17.49 12.70 9.03
CA PRO A 443 -18.46 13.18 10.02
C PRO A 443 -19.69 13.86 9.40
N ASP A 444 -19.50 14.64 8.35
CA ASP A 444 -20.54 15.45 7.72
C ASP A 444 -20.91 15.01 6.29
N SER A 445 -20.28 13.96 5.74
CA SER A 445 -20.50 13.54 4.35
C SER A 445 -20.15 12.08 4.10
N VAL A 446 -20.71 11.54 3.01
CA VAL A 446 -20.36 10.22 2.47
C VAL A 446 -19.89 10.40 1.03
N VAL A 447 -18.67 9.98 0.74
CA VAL A 447 -18.13 9.92 -0.61
C VAL A 447 -18.17 8.49 -1.10
N SER A 448 -18.76 8.26 -2.25
CA SER A 448 -18.79 6.94 -2.90
C SER A 448 -18.32 7.04 -4.34
N GLY A 449 -17.70 5.97 -4.82
CA GLY A 449 -17.18 5.91 -6.17
C GLY A 449 -17.13 4.47 -6.71
N ARG A 450 -16.82 4.37 -8.01
CA ARG A 450 -16.65 3.10 -8.71
C ARG A 450 -15.44 3.20 -9.64
N TRP A 451 -14.63 2.16 -9.63
CA TRP A 451 -13.58 2.01 -10.62
C TRP A 451 -14.12 1.19 -11.78
N LYS A 452 -14.00 1.72 -13.00
CA LYS A 452 -14.64 1.15 -14.19
C LYS A 452 -13.72 0.26 -15.02
N ASP A 453 -12.41 0.34 -14.83
CA ASP A 453 -11.45 -0.38 -15.66
C ASP A 453 -10.88 -1.59 -14.91
N SER A 454 -10.39 -2.59 -15.64
CA SER A 454 -9.62 -3.69 -15.07
C SER A 454 -8.34 -3.11 -14.47
N VAL A 455 -8.29 -3.02 -13.15
CA VAL A 455 -7.16 -2.47 -12.43
C VAL A 455 -6.29 -3.62 -11.98
N PHE A 456 -5.04 -3.64 -12.45
CA PHE A 456 -3.96 -4.35 -11.77
C PHE A 456 -3.60 -3.52 -10.54
N ILE A 457 -4.00 -3.98 -9.37
CA ILE A 457 -3.57 -3.37 -8.12
C ILE A 457 -2.42 -4.21 -7.62
N ASN A 458 -1.21 -3.89 -8.11
CA ASN A 458 0.02 -4.34 -7.48
C ASN A 458 0.32 -3.35 -6.37
N ASN A 459 0.28 -3.81 -5.13
CA ASN A 459 0.54 -3.05 -3.92
C ASN A 459 -0.32 -1.79 -3.72
N SER A 460 -1.31 -1.93 -2.87
CA SER A 460 -1.90 -0.90 -2.02
C SER A 460 -1.90 0.51 -2.59
N ASN A 461 -2.93 0.91 -3.26
CA ASN A 461 -3.42 2.29 -3.15
C ASN A 461 -4.81 2.35 -3.75
N LEU A 462 -5.80 2.14 -2.89
CA LEU A 462 -7.08 2.78 -3.06
C LEU A 462 -6.89 4.24 -2.63
N LYS A 463 -6.80 5.15 -3.60
CA LYS A 463 -7.09 6.57 -3.37
C LYS A 463 -8.59 6.79 -3.40
#